data_1dbb2ad3005b08361b95db1e51a3bd97
#
_entry.id   1dbb2ad3005b08361b95db1e51a3bd97
#
_cell.length_a   1.000
_cell.length_b   1.000
_cell.length_c   1.000
_cell.angle_alpha   90.00
_cell.angle_beta   90.00
_cell.angle_gamma   90.00
#
_symmetry.space_group_name_H-M   'P 1'
#
loop_
_entity.id
_entity.type
_entity.pdbx_description
1 polymer ?
#
loop_
_entity_poly.entity_id
_entity_poly.type
_entity_poly.pdbx_seq_one_letter_code
_entity_poly.pdbx_strand_id
1 'polypeptide(L)'
;MKERLIQAALGEAPADLVLKNAQVVDVFTGTVFPADIAVVDGFIAGVGDYSEAAEVADLHGAFVAPGLINAHCHVESSMAVPSAYCAEELRWGVTTLITDPHEIANVAGLPGIQYMLDASEGLPVNYYVMLPSCVPATPFEHAGCILSADDLAQLVGHPRVLGLGEMMNLPGVLGRDPGVLRKLTLFNGRIADGHAPQAHGRPLQAYVAAGVHTDHEAVSYGEAREKLRAGLAVLVREGSASRNLEAILSGVLAESLSTGRLAFCTDDKHLADIRREGTVRWCVKKAVGLGMDPVRALRIATLNAARIYNLPHLGAVAPGRQGDLVVFHDLQELDVLRVYQKGVLVAENGSVRQEFFAQSAPAPEAIRGSVNLAPFDAARLAPALEPGKRYPVIEMLPHEIATEKGSLTGAEAEKALENGQVCRIAVLERHHARGNIGCGLLRGYGLREGAAATTVAHDSHNLIVVGRDAHDMEAAVRELERVQGGYTLVRGGQVLDTLPLPVGGLMSPLPPEELNACLQRISKRARELGVQEGVDPFITLSFMALPVIPKMRITDLGMFDAEKFSFCD
;
A
#
# COMPACT_ATOMS: atom_id res chain seq x y z
N MET A 1 -35.66 -6.78 4.19
CA MET A 1 -34.72 -6.64 3.05
C MET A 1 -35.14 -7.44 1.82
N LYS A 2 -35.10 -8.81 1.78
CA LYS A 2 -35.42 -9.58 0.54
C LYS A 2 -36.80 -9.30 -0.04
N GLU A 3 -37.84 -9.18 0.79
CA GLU A 3 -39.21 -8.88 0.36
C GLU A 3 -39.30 -7.50 -0.34
N ARG A 4 -38.73 -6.45 0.26
CA ARG A 4 -38.70 -5.11 -0.34
C ARG A 4 -37.93 -5.09 -1.67
N LEU A 5 -36.81 -5.83 -1.76
CA LEU A 5 -36.06 -5.98 -3.01
C LEU A 5 -36.90 -6.61 -4.12
N ILE A 6 -37.66 -7.67 -3.81
CA ILE A 6 -38.53 -8.35 -4.76
C ILE A 6 -39.68 -7.43 -5.20
N GLN A 7 -40.34 -6.76 -4.26
CA GLN A 7 -41.43 -5.83 -4.56
C GLN A 7 -40.98 -4.69 -5.47
N ALA A 8 -39.83 -4.06 -5.16
CA ALA A 8 -39.28 -3.01 -6.01
C ALA A 8 -38.82 -3.53 -7.38
N ALA A 9 -38.24 -4.75 -7.44
CA ALA A 9 -37.85 -5.37 -8.71
C ALA A 9 -39.07 -5.64 -9.62
N LEU A 10 -40.23 -5.95 -9.03
CA LEU A 10 -41.50 -6.17 -9.74
C LEU A 10 -42.26 -4.87 -10.04
N GLY A 11 -41.82 -3.71 -9.52
CA GLY A 11 -42.53 -2.44 -9.60
C GLY A 11 -43.76 -2.36 -8.71
N GLU A 12 -43.87 -3.22 -7.71
CA GLU A 12 -44.98 -3.26 -6.74
C GLU A 12 -44.78 -2.30 -5.57
N ALA A 13 -43.55 -1.81 -5.37
CA ALA A 13 -43.21 -0.81 -4.37
C ALA A 13 -42.10 0.12 -4.91
N PRO A 14 -42.06 1.41 -4.48
CA PRO A 14 -41.03 2.34 -4.89
C PRO A 14 -39.66 1.93 -4.38
N ALA A 15 -38.62 2.20 -5.15
CA ALA A 15 -37.24 2.07 -4.73
C ALA A 15 -36.83 3.21 -3.77
N ASP A 16 -35.70 3.05 -3.08
CA ASP A 16 -35.12 4.17 -2.32
C ASP A 16 -34.45 5.17 -3.26
N LEU A 17 -33.73 4.66 -4.30
CA LEU A 17 -33.08 5.44 -5.33
C LEU A 17 -33.31 4.80 -6.70
N VAL A 18 -33.59 5.64 -7.71
CA VAL A 18 -33.53 5.25 -9.13
C VAL A 18 -32.53 6.15 -9.86
N LEU A 19 -31.53 5.53 -10.49
CA LEU A 19 -30.63 6.18 -11.43
C LEU A 19 -31.21 6.03 -12.84
N LYS A 20 -31.67 7.13 -13.42
CA LYS A 20 -32.36 7.16 -14.73
C LYS A 20 -31.37 7.37 -15.87
N ASN A 21 -31.74 6.84 -17.04
CA ASN A 21 -31.02 7.10 -18.30
C ASN A 21 -29.53 6.74 -18.25
N ALA A 22 -29.17 5.64 -17.58
CA ALA A 22 -27.79 5.17 -17.49
C ALA A 22 -27.36 4.39 -18.73
N GLN A 23 -26.07 4.46 -19.10
CA GLN A 23 -25.39 3.47 -19.93
C GLN A 23 -24.74 2.45 -18.97
N VAL A 24 -25.41 1.33 -18.74
CA VAL A 24 -24.96 0.33 -17.76
C VAL A 24 -23.83 -0.52 -18.33
N VAL A 25 -22.71 -0.55 -17.61
CA VAL A 25 -21.55 -1.41 -17.93
C VAL A 25 -21.79 -2.81 -17.37
N ASP A 26 -22.13 -3.75 -18.25
CA ASP A 26 -22.33 -5.14 -17.89
C ASP A 26 -21.02 -5.92 -17.95
N VAL A 27 -20.42 -6.10 -16.79
CA VAL A 27 -19.16 -6.84 -16.64
C VAL A 27 -19.33 -8.37 -16.76
N PHE A 28 -20.56 -8.89 -16.79
CA PHE A 28 -20.81 -10.32 -17.03
C PHE A 28 -20.74 -10.68 -18.50
N THR A 29 -21.41 -9.89 -19.35
CA THR A 29 -21.48 -10.15 -20.80
C THR A 29 -20.42 -9.39 -21.60
N GLY A 30 -19.79 -8.35 -21.01
CA GLY A 30 -18.81 -7.52 -21.68
C GLY A 30 -19.44 -6.46 -22.58
N THR A 31 -20.66 -6.00 -22.29
CA THR A 31 -21.43 -5.06 -23.10
C THR A 31 -21.83 -3.80 -22.33
N VAL A 32 -22.28 -2.79 -23.04
CA VAL A 32 -22.94 -1.60 -22.48
C VAL A 32 -24.33 -1.51 -23.06
N PHE A 33 -25.32 -1.20 -22.21
CA PHE A 33 -26.71 -1.04 -22.65
C PHE A 33 -27.44 0.05 -21.84
N PRO A 34 -28.43 0.74 -22.43
CA PRO A 34 -29.21 1.74 -21.72
C PRO A 34 -30.20 1.07 -20.77
N ALA A 35 -30.26 1.52 -19.51
CA ALA A 35 -31.25 1.10 -18.52
C ALA A 35 -31.28 2.06 -17.34
N ASP A 36 -32.34 1.97 -16.54
CA ASP A 36 -32.41 2.57 -15.20
C ASP A 36 -31.93 1.53 -14.16
N ILE A 37 -31.48 2.02 -13.01
CA ILE A 37 -31.01 1.17 -11.91
C ILE A 37 -31.81 1.52 -10.66
N ALA A 38 -32.57 0.56 -10.13
CA ALA A 38 -33.33 0.69 -8.90
C ALA A 38 -32.55 0.11 -7.72
N VAL A 39 -32.43 0.88 -6.62
CA VAL A 39 -31.71 0.49 -5.39
C VAL A 39 -32.66 0.54 -4.20
N VAL A 40 -32.61 -0.50 -3.35
CA VAL A 40 -33.41 -0.62 -2.12
C VAL A 40 -32.54 -1.20 -1.01
N ASP A 41 -32.60 -0.61 0.19
CA ASP A 41 -31.82 -1.05 1.37
C ASP A 41 -30.31 -1.20 1.07
N GLY A 42 -29.79 -0.37 0.15
CA GLY A 42 -28.39 -0.40 -0.27
C GLY A 42 -28.03 -1.50 -1.30
N PHE A 43 -29.02 -2.22 -1.83
CA PHE A 43 -28.84 -3.27 -2.84
C PHE A 43 -29.58 -2.93 -4.13
N ILE A 44 -29.02 -3.35 -5.26
CA ILE A 44 -29.68 -3.21 -6.56
C ILE A 44 -30.88 -4.16 -6.58
N ALA A 45 -32.08 -3.59 -6.70
CA ALA A 45 -33.32 -4.33 -6.87
C ALA A 45 -33.50 -4.78 -8.32
N GLY A 46 -33.18 -3.89 -9.28
CA GLY A 46 -33.33 -4.18 -10.69
C GLY A 46 -32.55 -3.26 -11.60
N VAL A 47 -32.35 -3.72 -12.82
CA VAL A 47 -31.75 -2.98 -13.95
C VAL A 47 -32.70 -3.12 -15.13
N GLY A 48 -33.30 -2.01 -15.58
CA GLY A 48 -34.34 -2.04 -16.61
C GLY A 48 -35.10 -0.73 -16.68
N ASP A 49 -36.43 -0.76 -16.77
CA ASP A 49 -37.30 0.42 -16.74
C ASP A 49 -37.89 0.59 -15.35
N TYR A 50 -37.42 1.58 -14.60
CA TYR A 50 -37.87 1.91 -13.25
C TYR A 50 -38.11 3.41 -13.14
N SER A 51 -39.26 3.81 -12.55
CA SER A 51 -39.66 5.23 -12.46
C SER A 51 -40.01 5.69 -11.05
N GLU A 52 -40.40 4.76 -10.16
CA GLU A 52 -40.92 5.12 -8.83
C GLU A 52 -39.83 4.90 -7.75
N ALA A 53 -39.40 6.00 -7.13
CA ALA A 53 -38.45 5.99 -6.03
C ALA A 53 -38.64 7.20 -5.11
N ALA A 54 -38.09 7.10 -3.89
CA ALA A 54 -37.97 8.21 -2.96
C ALA A 54 -37.02 9.30 -3.51
N GLU A 55 -35.94 8.87 -4.18
CA GLU A 55 -34.99 9.74 -4.86
C GLU A 55 -34.81 9.28 -6.31
N VAL A 56 -34.80 10.23 -7.25
CA VAL A 56 -34.55 9.97 -8.67
C VAL A 56 -33.42 10.87 -9.14
N ALA A 57 -32.38 10.27 -9.71
CA ALA A 57 -31.25 11.01 -10.29
C ALA A 57 -31.12 10.69 -11.78
N ASP A 58 -31.33 11.69 -12.65
CA ASP A 58 -31.10 11.55 -14.08
C ASP A 58 -29.61 11.63 -14.39
N LEU A 59 -29.09 10.62 -15.06
CA LEU A 59 -27.67 10.53 -15.43
C LEU A 59 -27.40 11.00 -16.87
N HIS A 60 -28.45 11.38 -17.62
CA HIS A 60 -28.34 11.94 -18.97
C HIS A 60 -27.45 11.13 -19.94
N GLY A 61 -27.47 9.82 -19.83
CA GLY A 61 -26.67 8.92 -20.67
C GLY A 61 -25.24 8.67 -20.20
N ALA A 62 -24.88 9.08 -19.00
CA ALA A 62 -23.59 8.76 -18.40
C ALA A 62 -23.43 7.25 -18.15
N PHE A 63 -22.18 6.77 -18.12
CA PHE A 63 -21.86 5.37 -17.92
C PHE A 63 -21.85 5.01 -16.44
N VAL A 64 -22.52 3.90 -16.08
CA VAL A 64 -22.53 3.37 -14.71
C VAL A 64 -21.83 2.04 -14.68
N ALA A 65 -20.73 1.98 -13.94
CA ALA A 65 -19.99 0.75 -13.65
C ALA A 65 -20.13 0.37 -12.17
N PRO A 66 -19.81 -0.89 -11.79
CA PRO A 66 -19.66 -1.25 -10.39
C PRO A 66 -18.57 -0.40 -9.75
N GLY A 67 -18.70 -0.13 -8.45
CA GLY A 67 -17.64 0.51 -7.68
C GLY A 67 -16.32 -0.26 -7.78
N LEU A 68 -15.22 0.47 -7.96
CA LEU A 68 -13.89 -0.11 -8.17
C LEU A 68 -13.39 -0.76 -6.88
N ILE A 69 -12.58 -1.81 -7.02
CA ILE A 69 -12.00 -2.59 -5.93
C ILE A 69 -10.48 -2.53 -6.02
N ASN A 70 -9.82 -1.95 -5.01
CA ASN A 70 -8.38 -2.05 -4.87
C ASN A 70 -8.05 -3.39 -4.22
N ALA A 71 -7.49 -4.30 -5.01
CA ALA A 71 -7.35 -5.71 -4.63
C ALA A 71 -6.20 -5.98 -3.64
N HIS A 72 -5.29 -5.02 -3.43
CA HIS A 72 -4.22 -5.07 -2.44
C HIS A 72 -3.61 -3.68 -2.27
N CYS A 73 -3.55 -3.18 -1.04
CA CYS A 73 -2.93 -1.90 -0.73
C CYS A 73 -2.50 -1.81 0.75
N HIS A 74 -1.49 -0.96 0.98
CA HIS A 74 -1.04 -0.52 2.30
C HIS A 74 -1.47 0.92 2.50
N VAL A 75 -2.43 1.15 3.41
CA VAL A 75 -2.96 2.49 3.70
C VAL A 75 -1.86 3.39 4.24
N GLU A 76 -0.98 2.82 5.06
CA GLU A 76 0.14 3.48 5.72
C GLU A 76 1.11 4.10 4.72
N SER A 77 1.33 3.49 3.57
CA SER A 77 2.22 3.99 2.52
C SER A 77 1.75 5.31 1.91
N SER A 78 0.47 5.68 2.09
CA SER A 78 -0.03 7.01 1.77
C SER A 78 0.34 8.07 2.80
N MET A 79 0.79 7.66 3.99
CA MET A 79 0.98 8.47 5.19
C MET A 79 -0.30 9.12 5.74
N ALA A 80 -1.45 8.77 5.22
CA ALA A 80 -2.76 9.25 5.67
C ALA A 80 -3.43 8.21 6.58
N VAL A 81 -4.15 8.65 7.60
CA VAL A 81 -5.00 7.77 8.41
C VAL A 81 -6.14 7.19 7.56
N PRO A 82 -6.77 6.05 7.98
CA PRO A 82 -7.78 5.36 7.16
C PRO A 82 -8.91 6.25 6.63
N SER A 83 -9.41 7.21 7.42
CA SER A 83 -10.47 8.12 6.98
C SER A 83 -10.02 9.02 5.81
N ALA A 84 -8.83 9.59 5.90
CA ALA A 84 -8.26 10.44 4.86
C ALA A 84 -7.92 9.65 3.59
N TYR A 85 -7.37 8.45 3.72
CA TYR A 85 -7.11 7.54 2.61
C TYR A 85 -8.40 7.13 1.89
N CYS A 86 -9.43 6.69 2.64
CA CYS A 86 -10.72 6.29 2.07
C CYS A 86 -11.42 7.44 1.34
N ALA A 87 -11.29 8.68 1.83
CA ALA A 87 -11.83 9.85 1.14
C ALA A 87 -11.18 10.05 -0.24
N GLU A 88 -9.86 9.92 -0.33
CA GLU A 88 -9.16 10.03 -1.62
C GLU A 88 -9.50 8.86 -2.57
N GLU A 89 -9.68 7.65 -2.06
CA GLU A 89 -10.08 6.50 -2.88
C GLU A 89 -11.49 6.66 -3.46
N LEU A 90 -12.45 7.09 -2.63
CA LEU A 90 -13.82 7.36 -3.08
C LEU A 90 -13.90 8.43 -4.17
N ARG A 91 -13.09 9.47 -4.07
CA ARG A 91 -12.97 10.52 -5.07
C ARG A 91 -12.72 9.96 -6.48
N TRP A 92 -12.03 8.83 -6.56
CA TRP A 92 -11.66 8.15 -7.80
C TRP A 92 -12.55 6.94 -8.14
N GLY A 93 -13.66 6.75 -7.41
CA GLY A 93 -14.62 5.68 -7.68
C GLY A 93 -14.28 4.34 -7.04
N VAL A 94 -13.27 4.27 -6.17
CA VAL A 94 -12.95 3.05 -5.43
C VAL A 94 -13.83 2.97 -4.19
N THR A 95 -14.70 1.98 -4.14
CA THR A 95 -15.66 1.75 -3.03
C THR A 95 -15.28 0.57 -2.15
N THR A 96 -14.27 -0.19 -2.55
CA THR A 96 -13.82 -1.38 -1.80
C THR A 96 -12.29 -1.45 -1.76
N LEU A 97 -11.77 -1.69 -0.57
CA LEU A 97 -10.34 -1.81 -0.28
C LEU A 97 -10.05 -3.18 0.34
N ILE A 98 -9.05 -3.86 -0.17
CA ILE A 98 -8.44 -5.05 0.44
C ILE A 98 -7.08 -4.62 0.97
N THR A 99 -6.97 -4.40 2.28
CA THR A 99 -5.78 -3.83 2.91
C THR A 99 -4.96 -4.89 3.62
N ASP A 100 -3.64 -4.76 3.59
CA ASP A 100 -2.72 -5.53 4.44
C ASP A 100 -1.99 -4.57 5.38
N PRO A 101 -2.41 -4.44 6.65
CA PRO A 101 -1.83 -3.49 7.59
C PRO A 101 -0.57 -4.03 8.28
N HIS A 102 0.36 -4.67 7.53
CA HIS A 102 1.57 -5.21 8.13
C HIS A 102 2.53 -4.11 8.61
N GLU A 103 2.47 -2.93 8.02
CA GLU A 103 3.28 -1.78 8.40
C GLU A 103 2.99 -1.35 9.85
N ILE A 104 1.74 -1.04 10.16
CA ILE A 104 1.36 -0.69 11.53
C ILE A 104 1.46 -1.89 12.48
N ALA A 105 1.31 -3.11 11.97
CA ALA A 105 1.48 -4.32 12.76
C ALA A 105 2.94 -4.54 13.18
N ASN A 106 3.92 -4.18 12.33
CA ASN A 106 5.33 -4.19 12.69
C ASN A 106 5.66 -3.20 13.81
N VAL A 107 4.91 -2.11 13.93
CA VAL A 107 5.10 -1.11 14.99
C VAL A 107 4.35 -1.47 16.28
N ALA A 108 3.07 -1.85 16.16
CA ALA A 108 2.14 -1.92 17.30
C ALA A 108 1.40 -3.27 17.43
N GLY A 109 1.71 -4.26 16.61
CA GLY A 109 1.12 -5.61 16.69
C GLY A 109 -0.40 -5.61 16.49
N LEU A 110 -1.11 -6.46 17.26
CA LEU A 110 -2.57 -6.56 17.21
C LEU A 110 -3.28 -5.22 17.50
N PRO A 111 -2.86 -4.38 18.46
CA PRO A 111 -3.43 -3.04 18.65
C PRO A 111 -3.36 -2.17 17.39
N GLY A 112 -2.30 -2.28 16.58
CA GLY A 112 -2.18 -1.57 15.30
C GLY A 112 -3.22 -2.04 14.28
N ILE A 113 -3.38 -3.35 14.13
CA ILE A 113 -4.41 -3.94 13.25
C ILE A 113 -5.81 -3.55 13.72
N GLN A 114 -6.06 -3.62 15.02
CA GLN A 114 -7.36 -3.22 15.60
C GLN A 114 -7.66 -1.74 15.33
N TYR A 115 -6.65 -0.87 15.46
CA TYR A 115 -6.81 0.54 15.11
C TYR A 115 -7.24 0.74 13.65
N MET A 116 -6.64 0.01 12.70
CA MET A 116 -7.03 0.13 11.28
C MET A 116 -8.47 -0.32 11.04
N LEU A 117 -8.93 -1.35 11.76
CA LEU A 117 -10.32 -1.77 11.77
C LEU A 117 -11.24 -0.69 12.38
N ASP A 118 -10.92 -0.20 13.58
CA ASP A 118 -11.75 0.77 14.28
C ASP A 118 -11.82 2.13 13.56
N ALA A 119 -10.67 2.63 13.07
CA ALA A 119 -10.59 3.91 12.36
C ALA A 119 -11.29 3.90 10.99
N SER A 120 -11.56 2.72 10.45
CA SER A 120 -12.34 2.52 9.21
C SER A 120 -13.80 2.15 9.46
N GLU A 121 -14.24 2.05 10.72
CA GLU A 121 -15.62 1.73 11.06
C GLU A 121 -16.57 2.87 10.67
N GLY A 122 -17.68 2.52 10.02
CA GLY A 122 -18.68 3.51 9.60
C GLY A 122 -18.29 4.39 8.40
N LEU A 123 -17.07 4.27 7.86
CA LEU A 123 -16.69 4.96 6.64
C LEU A 123 -17.49 4.40 5.45
N PRO A 124 -17.83 5.24 4.46
CA PRO A 124 -18.64 4.83 3.31
C PRO A 124 -17.80 4.06 2.27
N VAL A 125 -17.03 3.07 2.72
CA VAL A 125 -16.16 2.18 1.94
C VAL A 125 -16.27 0.78 2.51
N ASN A 126 -16.26 -0.23 1.67
CA ASN A 126 -16.05 -1.60 2.13
C ASN A 126 -14.56 -1.79 2.43
N TYR A 127 -14.19 -1.67 3.68
CA TYR A 127 -12.82 -1.79 4.14
C TYR A 127 -12.57 -3.20 4.70
N TYR A 128 -11.80 -3.98 3.99
CA TYR A 128 -11.43 -5.35 4.37
C TYR A 128 -9.96 -5.44 4.71
N VAL A 129 -9.63 -6.33 5.64
CA VAL A 129 -8.28 -6.56 6.15
C VAL A 129 -7.83 -7.99 5.85
N MET A 130 -6.64 -8.12 5.30
CA MET A 130 -5.86 -9.35 5.28
C MET A 130 -4.92 -9.31 6.49
N LEU A 131 -4.95 -10.32 7.36
CA LEU A 131 -4.11 -10.30 8.57
C LEU A 131 -2.64 -10.56 8.21
N PRO A 132 -1.69 -9.71 8.65
CA PRO A 132 -0.30 -9.79 8.26
C PRO A 132 0.36 -11.14 8.54
N SER A 133 0.97 -11.74 7.55
CA SER A 133 1.62 -13.04 7.66
C SER A 133 3.02 -13.00 8.26
N CYS A 134 3.76 -11.92 7.98
CA CYS A 134 5.19 -11.78 8.27
C CYS A 134 5.43 -10.51 9.10
N VAL A 135 5.43 -10.64 10.42
CA VAL A 135 5.75 -9.56 11.36
C VAL A 135 6.69 -10.13 12.42
N PRO A 136 7.99 -9.74 12.39
CA PRO A 136 8.68 -9.00 11.33
C PRO A 136 8.85 -9.81 10.03
N ALA A 137 9.29 -9.13 8.96
CA ALA A 137 9.57 -9.76 7.67
C ALA A 137 10.73 -10.77 7.77
N THR A 138 11.77 -10.45 8.53
CA THR A 138 12.96 -11.31 8.73
C THR A 138 13.42 -11.31 10.19
N PRO A 139 14.25 -12.31 10.60
CA PRO A 139 14.87 -12.32 11.93
C PRO A 139 16.13 -11.44 12.03
N PHE A 140 16.48 -10.67 11.00
CA PHE A 140 17.71 -9.87 10.92
C PHE A 140 17.50 -8.40 11.29
N GLU A 141 16.40 -8.10 11.96
CA GLU A 141 16.01 -6.77 12.40
C GLU A 141 15.12 -6.87 13.63
N HIS A 142 15.02 -5.80 14.41
CA HIS A 142 14.03 -5.71 15.45
C HIS A 142 12.81 -4.91 14.94
N ALA A 143 11.63 -5.43 15.22
CA ALA A 143 10.36 -4.72 15.00
C ALA A 143 9.67 -4.44 16.34
N GLY A 144 8.59 -3.66 16.31
CA GLY A 144 7.79 -3.36 17.50
C GLY A 144 7.02 -4.56 18.03
N CYS A 145 6.77 -5.56 17.16
CA CYS A 145 6.04 -6.76 17.55
C CYS A 145 6.50 -7.99 16.75
N ILE A 146 6.23 -9.17 17.32
CA ILE A 146 6.31 -10.45 16.62
C ILE A 146 4.92 -11.07 16.70
N LEU A 147 4.29 -11.34 15.55
CA LEU A 147 2.96 -11.94 15.48
C LEU A 147 3.04 -13.43 15.14
N SER A 148 2.55 -14.24 16.06
CA SER A 148 2.38 -15.70 15.88
C SER A 148 1.00 -16.02 15.27
N ALA A 149 0.78 -17.29 14.91
CA ALA A 149 -0.55 -17.78 14.50
C ALA A 149 -1.58 -17.65 15.63
N ASP A 150 -1.17 -17.79 16.90
CA ASP A 150 -2.07 -17.66 18.05
C ASP A 150 -2.50 -16.21 18.27
N ASP A 151 -1.63 -15.26 17.98
CA ASP A 151 -1.97 -13.83 18.01
C ASP A 151 -3.01 -13.53 16.93
N LEU A 152 -2.77 -13.94 15.70
CA LEU A 152 -3.70 -13.72 14.57
C LEU A 152 -5.05 -14.40 14.79
N ALA A 153 -5.09 -15.55 15.46
CA ALA A 153 -6.33 -16.27 15.76
C ALA A 153 -7.37 -15.43 16.51
N GLN A 154 -6.93 -14.41 17.26
CA GLN A 154 -7.82 -13.51 17.98
C GLN A 154 -8.68 -12.63 17.04
N LEU A 155 -8.21 -12.35 15.82
CA LEU A 155 -8.88 -11.48 14.85
C LEU A 155 -9.50 -12.23 13.67
N VAL A 156 -9.21 -13.53 13.47
CA VAL A 156 -9.74 -14.33 12.34
C VAL A 156 -11.27 -14.28 12.25
N GLY A 157 -11.98 -14.23 13.41
CA GLY A 157 -13.44 -14.17 13.47
C GLY A 157 -14.05 -12.80 13.14
N HIS A 158 -13.25 -11.76 12.97
CA HIS A 158 -13.77 -10.43 12.68
C HIS A 158 -14.40 -10.36 11.27
N PRO A 159 -15.61 -9.77 11.10
CA PRO A 159 -16.37 -9.84 9.83
C PRO A 159 -15.68 -9.14 8.65
N ARG A 160 -14.78 -8.20 8.92
CA ARG A 160 -13.99 -7.50 7.88
C ARG A 160 -12.61 -8.12 7.63
N VAL A 161 -12.27 -9.22 8.30
CA VAL A 161 -11.05 -9.99 8.03
C VAL A 161 -11.36 -11.06 6.99
N LEU A 162 -10.75 -10.94 5.80
CA LEU A 162 -10.98 -11.88 4.69
C LEU A 162 -10.01 -13.05 4.71
N GLY A 163 -8.76 -12.85 5.10
CA GLY A 163 -7.75 -13.87 4.96
C GLY A 163 -6.40 -13.52 5.59
N LEU A 164 -5.40 -14.26 5.17
CA LEU A 164 -3.99 -14.02 5.51
C LEU A 164 -3.38 -13.06 4.50
N GLY A 165 -2.70 -12.04 4.98
CA GLY A 165 -1.94 -11.09 4.18
C GLY A 165 -0.75 -11.71 3.48
N GLU A 166 -0.07 -10.92 2.69
CA GLU A 166 0.98 -11.36 1.78
C GLU A 166 2.04 -12.24 2.45
N MET A 167 2.20 -13.46 1.94
CA MET A 167 3.16 -14.43 2.45
C MET A 167 4.56 -14.13 1.88
N MET A 168 5.27 -13.17 2.48
CA MET A 168 6.62 -12.76 2.07
C MET A 168 7.70 -13.82 2.37
N ASN A 169 7.46 -14.70 3.34
CA ASN A 169 8.44 -15.69 3.76
C ASN A 169 8.44 -16.95 2.86
N LEU A 170 8.72 -16.78 1.56
CA LEU A 170 8.90 -17.90 0.64
C LEU A 170 9.93 -18.94 1.14
N PRO A 171 11.12 -18.55 1.66
CA PRO A 171 12.07 -19.52 2.22
C PRO A 171 11.48 -20.35 3.36
N GLY A 172 10.68 -19.74 4.25
CA GLY A 172 9.99 -20.43 5.34
C GLY A 172 8.95 -21.44 4.84
N VAL A 173 8.20 -21.09 3.78
CA VAL A 173 7.27 -22.04 3.13
C VAL A 173 8.03 -23.22 2.56
N LEU A 174 9.10 -22.99 1.79
CA LEU A 174 9.91 -24.03 1.17
C LEU A 174 10.63 -24.90 2.20
N GLY A 175 11.11 -24.27 3.29
CA GLY A 175 11.72 -24.94 4.44
C GLY A 175 10.74 -25.66 5.35
N ARG A 176 9.46 -25.47 5.14
CA ARG A 176 8.38 -26.02 5.98
C ARG A 176 8.47 -25.54 7.43
N ASP A 177 8.77 -24.25 7.61
CA ASP A 177 8.80 -23.64 8.93
C ASP A 177 7.47 -23.86 9.66
N PRO A 178 7.48 -24.41 10.89
CA PRO A 178 6.26 -24.74 11.61
C PRO A 178 5.37 -23.50 11.90
N GLY A 179 5.97 -22.33 12.15
CA GLY A 179 5.25 -21.08 12.41
C GLY A 179 4.53 -20.58 11.16
N VAL A 180 5.23 -20.62 10.01
CA VAL A 180 4.67 -20.25 8.70
C VAL A 180 3.52 -21.19 8.32
N LEU A 181 3.75 -22.50 8.40
CA LEU A 181 2.70 -23.49 8.08
C LEU A 181 1.50 -23.39 9.01
N ARG A 182 1.70 -23.05 10.29
CA ARG A 182 0.61 -22.85 11.24
C ARG A 182 -0.23 -21.64 10.88
N LYS A 183 0.37 -20.52 10.42
CA LYS A 183 -0.36 -19.35 9.92
C LYS A 183 -1.19 -19.72 8.67
N LEU A 184 -0.61 -20.37 7.68
CA LEU A 184 -1.34 -20.84 6.49
C LEU A 184 -2.50 -21.77 6.87
N THR A 185 -2.28 -22.71 7.81
CA THR A 185 -3.32 -23.64 8.29
C THR A 185 -4.46 -22.92 9.01
N LEU A 186 -4.16 -21.87 9.77
CA LEU A 186 -5.17 -21.05 10.45
C LEU A 186 -6.20 -20.44 9.48
N PHE A 187 -5.75 -20.15 8.25
CA PHE A 187 -6.59 -19.57 7.20
C PHE A 187 -7.08 -20.58 6.16
N ASN A 188 -7.05 -21.88 6.45
CA ASN A 188 -7.63 -22.89 5.55
C ASN A 188 -9.09 -22.57 5.20
N GLY A 189 -9.40 -22.55 3.89
CA GLY A 189 -10.73 -22.18 3.37
C GLY A 189 -10.98 -20.68 3.24
N ARG A 190 -9.99 -19.84 3.56
CA ARG A 190 -9.96 -18.39 3.29
C ARG A 190 -8.85 -18.08 2.29
N ILE A 191 -8.78 -16.85 1.82
CA ILE A 191 -7.71 -16.39 0.93
C ILE A 191 -6.42 -16.21 1.75
N ALA A 192 -5.31 -16.67 1.20
CA ALA A 192 -3.96 -16.26 1.60
C ALA A 192 -3.32 -15.53 0.43
N ASP A 193 -2.97 -14.28 0.63
CA ASP A 193 -2.26 -13.50 -0.37
C ASP A 193 -0.79 -13.88 -0.42
N GLY A 194 -0.17 -13.66 -1.55
CA GLY A 194 1.22 -14.01 -1.81
C GLY A 194 2.06 -12.83 -2.22
N HIS A 195 3.34 -12.96 -1.90
CA HIS A 195 4.44 -12.08 -2.25
C HIS A 195 5.64 -12.96 -2.61
N ALA A 196 5.80 -13.27 -3.87
CA ALA A 196 6.81 -14.22 -4.32
C ALA A 196 7.57 -13.69 -5.55
N PRO A 197 8.39 -12.63 -5.38
CA PRO A 197 9.19 -12.10 -6.48
C PRO A 197 10.13 -13.17 -7.04
N GLN A 198 10.22 -13.26 -8.37
CA GLN A 198 11.10 -14.18 -9.08
C GLN A 198 10.93 -15.68 -8.71
N ALA A 199 9.80 -16.06 -8.11
CA ALA A 199 9.50 -17.47 -7.85
C ALA A 199 9.13 -18.20 -9.14
N HIS A 200 9.88 -19.25 -9.47
CA HIS A 200 9.72 -20.04 -10.69
C HIS A 200 9.77 -21.55 -10.43
N GLY A 201 9.25 -22.34 -11.36
CA GLY A 201 9.38 -23.79 -11.37
C GLY A 201 8.87 -24.46 -10.09
N ARG A 202 9.68 -25.36 -9.50
CA ARG A 202 9.28 -26.12 -8.30
C ARG A 202 9.07 -25.27 -7.05
N PRO A 203 9.86 -24.24 -6.75
CA PRO A 203 9.60 -23.30 -5.67
C PRO A 203 8.19 -22.65 -5.77
N LEU A 204 7.82 -22.16 -6.95
CA LEU A 204 6.47 -21.62 -7.18
C LEU A 204 5.37 -22.65 -6.97
N GLN A 205 5.55 -23.89 -7.49
CA GLN A 205 4.58 -24.98 -7.28
C GLN A 205 4.42 -25.32 -5.80
N ALA A 206 5.49 -25.37 -5.03
CA ALA A 206 5.45 -25.63 -3.59
C ALA A 206 4.73 -24.50 -2.83
N TYR A 207 4.98 -23.25 -3.21
CA TYR A 207 4.32 -22.08 -2.62
C TYR A 207 2.80 -22.09 -2.84
N VAL A 208 2.35 -22.39 -4.05
CA VAL A 208 0.94 -22.54 -4.37
C VAL A 208 0.33 -23.75 -3.66
N ALA A 209 1.05 -24.88 -3.61
CA ALA A 209 0.60 -26.09 -2.92
C ALA A 209 0.45 -25.89 -1.40
N ALA A 210 1.16 -24.92 -0.82
CA ALA A 210 1.02 -24.52 0.58
C ALA A 210 -0.27 -23.74 0.87
N GLY A 211 -1.05 -23.39 -0.15
CA GLY A 211 -2.35 -22.73 -0.01
C GLY A 211 -2.34 -21.23 -0.26
N VAL A 212 -1.31 -20.69 -0.92
CA VAL A 212 -1.30 -19.29 -1.37
C VAL A 212 -2.13 -19.14 -2.65
N HIS A 213 -2.91 -18.06 -2.76
CA HIS A 213 -3.94 -17.91 -3.79
C HIS A 213 -3.66 -16.78 -4.79
N THR A 214 -2.90 -15.76 -4.39
CA THR A 214 -2.63 -14.56 -5.20
C THR A 214 -1.13 -14.28 -5.28
N ASP A 215 -0.74 -13.34 -6.12
CA ASP A 215 0.59 -12.72 -6.12
C ASP A 215 0.54 -11.38 -6.84
N HIS A 216 1.22 -10.35 -6.31
CA HIS A 216 1.32 -9.02 -6.89
C HIS A 216 2.74 -8.64 -7.31
N GLU A 217 3.74 -9.53 -7.10
CA GLU A 217 5.15 -9.28 -7.35
C GLU A 217 5.63 -9.59 -8.78
N ALA A 218 4.72 -10.02 -9.66
CA ALA A 218 5.09 -10.24 -11.06
C ALA A 218 5.49 -8.91 -11.73
N VAL A 219 6.72 -8.85 -12.26
CA VAL A 219 7.27 -7.66 -12.93
C VAL A 219 7.24 -7.77 -14.46
N SER A 220 6.95 -8.93 -15.00
CA SER A 220 6.90 -9.20 -16.43
C SER A 220 5.72 -10.09 -16.82
N TYR A 221 5.34 -10.04 -18.10
CA TYR A 221 4.32 -10.95 -18.63
C TYR A 221 4.70 -12.43 -18.47
N GLY A 222 5.98 -12.77 -18.69
CA GLY A 222 6.46 -14.15 -18.55
C GLY A 222 6.24 -14.71 -17.16
N GLU A 223 6.58 -13.93 -16.14
CA GLU A 223 6.38 -14.27 -14.74
C GLU A 223 4.89 -14.35 -14.37
N ALA A 224 4.10 -13.34 -14.77
CA ALA A 224 2.64 -13.33 -14.56
C ALA A 224 1.97 -14.56 -15.19
N ARG A 225 2.36 -14.93 -16.41
CA ARG A 225 1.83 -16.11 -17.12
C ARG A 225 2.17 -17.41 -16.39
N GLU A 226 3.38 -17.54 -15.85
CA GLU A 226 3.78 -18.73 -15.09
C GLU A 226 2.97 -18.86 -13.80
N LYS A 227 2.80 -17.76 -13.05
CA LYS A 227 1.98 -17.70 -11.84
C LYS A 227 0.52 -18.04 -12.12
N LEU A 228 -0.07 -17.50 -13.19
CA LEU A 228 -1.43 -17.84 -13.64
C LEU A 228 -1.57 -19.34 -13.98
N ARG A 229 -0.58 -19.94 -14.68
CA ARG A 229 -0.55 -21.37 -14.99
C ARG A 229 -0.42 -22.26 -13.74
N ALA A 230 0.28 -21.77 -12.73
CA ALA A 230 0.36 -22.44 -11.44
C ALA A 230 -0.94 -22.36 -10.63
N GLY A 231 -1.91 -21.53 -11.06
CA GLY A 231 -3.23 -21.40 -10.40
C GLY A 231 -3.36 -20.16 -9.51
N LEU A 232 -2.35 -19.32 -9.39
CA LEU A 232 -2.48 -18.04 -8.69
C LEU A 232 -3.39 -17.05 -9.43
N ALA A 233 -4.05 -16.18 -8.71
CA ALA A 233 -4.52 -14.93 -9.27
C ALA A 233 -3.36 -13.92 -9.28
N VAL A 234 -3.22 -13.14 -10.36
CA VAL A 234 -2.19 -12.11 -10.45
C VAL A 234 -2.84 -10.74 -10.23
N LEU A 235 -2.42 -10.07 -9.16
CA LEU A 235 -2.81 -8.71 -8.85
C LEU A 235 -1.82 -7.79 -9.57
N VAL A 236 -2.29 -7.13 -10.62
CA VAL A 236 -1.44 -6.31 -11.49
C VAL A 236 -1.22 -4.96 -10.82
N ARG A 237 0.02 -4.72 -10.40
CA ARG A 237 0.42 -3.61 -9.55
C ARG A 237 0.72 -2.33 -10.34
N GLU A 238 0.20 -1.19 -9.83
CA GLU A 238 0.50 0.16 -10.33
C GLU A 238 0.59 1.15 -9.16
N GLY A 239 1.63 0.98 -8.34
CA GLY A 239 1.92 1.78 -7.16
C GLY A 239 2.75 3.03 -7.44
N SER A 240 3.43 3.54 -6.42
CA SER A 240 4.40 4.64 -6.55
C SER A 240 5.81 4.12 -6.85
N ALA A 241 6.24 3.09 -6.14
CA ALA A 241 7.58 2.49 -6.30
C ALA A 241 7.62 1.44 -7.42
N SER A 242 6.54 0.69 -7.62
CA SER A 242 6.47 -0.43 -8.56
C SER A 242 5.30 -0.28 -9.52
N ARG A 243 5.58 -0.20 -10.82
CA ARG A 243 4.63 0.05 -11.90
C ARG A 243 4.76 -1.00 -13.00
N ASN A 244 4.10 -2.14 -12.81
CA ASN A 244 4.28 -3.32 -13.66
C ASN A 244 3.13 -3.56 -14.65
N LEU A 245 2.08 -2.72 -14.63
CA LEU A 245 0.86 -2.91 -15.41
C LEU A 245 1.14 -3.03 -16.91
N GLU A 246 1.90 -2.11 -17.48
CA GLU A 246 2.20 -2.11 -18.92
C GLU A 246 2.99 -3.35 -19.35
N ALA A 247 4.03 -3.72 -18.58
CA ALA A 247 4.86 -4.88 -18.86
C ALA A 247 4.05 -6.20 -18.86
N ILE A 248 3.01 -6.29 -18.02
CA ILE A 248 2.15 -7.48 -17.94
C ILE A 248 1.06 -7.43 -19.00
N LEU A 249 0.32 -6.33 -19.11
CA LEU A 249 -0.86 -6.26 -19.98
C LEU A 249 -0.51 -6.25 -21.47
N SER A 250 0.64 -5.72 -21.86
CA SER A 250 1.09 -5.79 -23.26
C SER A 250 1.17 -7.25 -23.76
N GLY A 251 1.70 -8.16 -22.94
CA GLY A 251 1.74 -9.58 -23.28
C GLY A 251 0.36 -10.25 -23.20
N VAL A 252 -0.46 -9.87 -22.20
CA VAL A 252 -1.86 -10.36 -22.09
C VAL A 252 -2.68 -10.02 -23.33
N LEU A 253 -2.52 -8.81 -23.86
CA LEU A 253 -3.20 -8.35 -25.08
C LEU A 253 -2.66 -9.05 -26.33
N ALA A 254 -1.34 -9.14 -26.48
CA ALA A 254 -0.70 -9.77 -27.62
C ALA A 254 -1.06 -11.25 -27.77
N GLU A 255 -1.13 -11.99 -26.67
CA GLU A 255 -1.49 -13.42 -26.68
C GLU A 255 -3.00 -13.68 -26.45
N SER A 256 -3.82 -12.62 -26.35
CA SER A 256 -5.27 -12.73 -26.04
C SER A 256 -5.56 -13.61 -24.81
N LEU A 257 -4.69 -13.52 -23.78
CA LEU A 257 -4.81 -14.34 -22.58
C LEU A 257 -6.08 -14.01 -21.82
N SER A 258 -6.73 -15.03 -21.24
CA SER A 258 -7.88 -14.83 -20.36
C SER A 258 -7.51 -13.96 -19.15
N THR A 259 -8.34 -12.95 -18.86
CA THR A 259 -8.14 -12.04 -17.73
C THR A 259 -8.91 -12.43 -16.46
N GLY A 260 -9.60 -13.58 -16.47
CA GLY A 260 -10.52 -13.97 -15.37
C GLY A 260 -9.84 -14.14 -14.00
N ARG A 261 -8.53 -14.27 -13.95
CA ARG A 261 -7.72 -14.35 -12.72
C ARG A 261 -6.75 -13.16 -12.57
N LEU A 262 -7.02 -12.05 -13.24
CA LEU A 262 -6.33 -10.78 -13.02
C LEU A 262 -7.22 -9.86 -12.18
N ALA A 263 -6.63 -9.10 -11.27
CA ALA A 263 -7.21 -7.94 -10.64
C ALA A 263 -6.18 -6.79 -10.64
N PHE A 264 -6.64 -5.55 -10.45
CA PHE A 264 -5.74 -4.40 -10.27
C PHE A 264 -5.52 -4.11 -8.80
N CYS A 265 -4.32 -3.70 -8.47
CA CYS A 265 -3.94 -3.25 -7.12
C CYS A 265 -2.96 -2.09 -7.19
N THR A 266 -2.74 -1.44 -6.06
CA THR A 266 -1.74 -0.38 -5.96
C THR A 266 -0.50 -0.81 -5.21
N ASP A 267 -0.65 -1.71 -4.23
CA ASP A 267 0.42 -1.98 -3.29
C ASP A 267 0.79 -0.66 -2.57
N ASP A 268 2.07 -0.28 -2.48
CA ASP A 268 2.53 0.99 -1.95
C ASP A 268 2.21 2.16 -2.88
N LYS A 269 1.28 3.03 -2.50
CA LYS A 269 0.98 4.24 -3.26
C LYS A 269 0.87 5.48 -2.38
N HIS A 270 1.67 6.49 -2.73
CA HIS A 270 1.75 7.74 -1.99
C HIS A 270 0.57 8.65 -2.24
N LEU A 271 0.21 9.44 -1.22
CA LEU A 271 -0.90 10.38 -1.30
C LEU A 271 -0.77 11.35 -2.49
N ALA A 272 0.44 11.81 -2.80
CA ALA A 272 0.68 12.71 -3.93
C ALA A 272 0.29 12.06 -5.28
N ASP A 273 0.63 10.78 -5.46
CA ASP A 273 0.27 10.02 -6.66
C ASP A 273 -1.22 9.68 -6.70
N ILE A 274 -1.82 9.31 -5.56
CA ILE A 274 -3.26 9.07 -5.46
C ILE A 274 -4.03 10.33 -5.88
N ARG A 275 -3.63 11.48 -5.38
CA ARG A 275 -4.29 12.76 -5.70
C ARG A 275 -4.11 13.18 -7.16
N ARG A 276 -2.99 12.85 -7.79
CA ARG A 276 -2.70 13.21 -9.18
C ARG A 276 -3.41 12.33 -10.20
N GLU A 277 -3.45 11.02 -9.98
CA GLU A 277 -3.85 10.05 -10.99
C GLU A 277 -4.94 9.07 -10.51
N GLY A 278 -5.18 8.99 -9.21
CA GLY A 278 -6.03 7.97 -8.59
C GLY A 278 -5.27 6.65 -8.37
N THR A 279 -6.02 5.62 -8.08
CA THR A 279 -5.52 4.28 -7.81
C THR A 279 -5.98 3.29 -8.90
N VAL A 280 -6.96 2.44 -8.62
CA VAL A 280 -7.47 1.45 -9.58
C VAL A 280 -8.09 2.09 -10.83
N ARG A 281 -8.71 3.27 -10.68
CA ARG A 281 -9.18 4.04 -11.86
C ARG A 281 -8.05 4.32 -12.83
N TRP A 282 -6.85 4.65 -12.33
CA TRP A 282 -5.66 4.85 -13.15
C TRP A 282 -5.22 3.56 -13.84
N CYS A 283 -5.29 2.42 -13.16
CA CYS A 283 -5.00 1.10 -13.76
C CYS A 283 -5.94 0.83 -14.95
N VAL A 284 -7.26 1.08 -14.77
CA VAL A 284 -8.25 0.93 -15.86
C VAL A 284 -7.90 1.86 -17.03
N LYS A 285 -7.64 3.15 -16.76
CA LYS A 285 -7.28 4.13 -17.79
C LYS A 285 -6.03 3.72 -18.58
N LYS A 286 -4.97 3.27 -17.89
CA LYS A 286 -3.76 2.74 -18.54
C LYS A 286 -4.05 1.51 -19.39
N ALA A 287 -4.83 0.56 -18.89
CA ALA A 287 -5.20 -0.64 -19.63
C ALA A 287 -5.97 -0.30 -20.92
N VAL A 288 -6.91 0.64 -20.85
CA VAL A 288 -7.65 1.16 -22.02
C VAL A 288 -6.69 1.86 -22.99
N GLY A 289 -5.77 2.68 -22.49
CA GLY A 289 -4.73 3.32 -23.31
C GLY A 289 -3.80 2.35 -24.04
N LEU A 290 -3.60 1.14 -23.48
CA LEU A 290 -2.86 0.04 -24.13
C LEU A 290 -3.69 -0.73 -25.17
N GLY A 291 -4.98 -0.37 -25.36
CA GLY A 291 -5.89 -1.01 -26.32
C GLY A 291 -6.77 -2.11 -25.73
N MET A 292 -6.87 -2.23 -24.40
CA MET A 292 -7.83 -3.12 -23.79
C MET A 292 -9.25 -2.55 -23.92
N ASP A 293 -10.23 -3.42 -24.22
CA ASP A 293 -11.64 -3.02 -24.16
C ASP A 293 -12.01 -2.46 -22.78
N PRO A 294 -12.68 -1.30 -22.70
CA PRO A 294 -12.98 -0.64 -21.43
C PRO A 294 -13.81 -1.51 -20.46
N VAL A 295 -14.78 -2.27 -20.96
CA VAL A 295 -15.61 -3.15 -20.12
C VAL A 295 -14.75 -4.30 -19.56
N ARG A 296 -13.82 -4.82 -20.37
CA ARG A 296 -12.86 -5.83 -19.93
C ARG A 296 -11.91 -5.29 -18.85
N ALA A 297 -11.42 -4.06 -18.99
CA ALA A 297 -10.58 -3.41 -17.98
C ALA A 297 -11.36 -3.14 -16.68
N LEU A 298 -12.59 -2.64 -16.78
CA LEU A 298 -13.48 -2.46 -15.62
C LEU A 298 -13.81 -3.80 -14.93
N ARG A 299 -13.99 -4.88 -15.69
CA ARG A 299 -14.19 -6.22 -15.12
C ARG A 299 -13.00 -6.69 -14.27
N ILE A 300 -11.75 -6.39 -14.68
CA ILE A 300 -10.56 -6.68 -13.89
C ILE A 300 -10.58 -5.89 -12.57
N ALA A 301 -11.00 -4.62 -12.63
CA ALA A 301 -11.07 -3.70 -11.50
C ALA A 301 -12.24 -3.95 -10.54
N THR A 302 -13.19 -4.84 -10.88
CA THR A 302 -14.45 -5.01 -10.14
C THR A 302 -14.78 -6.48 -9.93
N LEU A 303 -15.44 -7.13 -10.90
CA LEU A 303 -15.95 -8.51 -10.78
C LEU A 303 -14.84 -9.54 -10.51
N ASN A 304 -13.69 -9.39 -11.14
CA ASN A 304 -12.59 -10.32 -10.95
C ASN A 304 -12.02 -10.22 -9.52
N ALA A 305 -11.76 -9.01 -9.04
CA ALA A 305 -11.31 -8.78 -7.66
C ALA A 305 -12.33 -9.33 -6.65
N ALA A 306 -13.63 -9.04 -6.84
CA ALA A 306 -14.70 -9.57 -6.00
C ALA A 306 -14.72 -11.11 -5.98
N ARG A 307 -14.47 -11.77 -7.13
CA ARG A 307 -14.40 -13.25 -7.21
C ARG A 307 -13.16 -13.83 -6.55
N ILE A 308 -12.01 -13.20 -6.72
CA ILE A 308 -10.75 -13.63 -6.11
C ILE A 308 -10.89 -13.63 -4.59
N TYR A 309 -11.48 -12.58 -4.01
CA TYR A 309 -11.64 -12.43 -2.56
C TYR A 309 -12.97 -12.97 -2.02
N ASN A 310 -13.73 -13.70 -2.84
CA ASN A 310 -15.01 -14.32 -2.45
C ASN A 310 -16.02 -13.32 -1.87
N LEU A 311 -16.20 -12.19 -2.56
CA LEU A 311 -17.14 -11.11 -2.24
C LEU A 311 -18.35 -11.12 -3.20
N PRO A 312 -19.25 -12.11 -3.11
CA PRO A 312 -20.29 -12.34 -4.12
C PRO A 312 -21.34 -11.23 -4.20
N HIS A 313 -21.39 -10.34 -3.23
CA HIS A 313 -22.31 -9.20 -3.19
C HIS A 313 -21.75 -7.94 -3.88
N LEU A 314 -20.51 -7.94 -4.36
CA LEU A 314 -19.82 -6.80 -4.98
C LEU A 314 -19.47 -7.05 -6.46
N GLY A 315 -19.02 -6.02 -7.14
CA GLY A 315 -18.30 -6.07 -8.41
C GLY A 315 -19.15 -6.18 -9.67
N ALA A 316 -20.48 -6.01 -9.59
CA ALA A 316 -21.35 -5.97 -10.77
C ALA A 316 -22.58 -5.08 -10.55
N VAL A 317 -23.10 -4.46 -11.62
CA VAL A 317 -24.39 -3.78 -11.63
C VAL A 317 -25.46 -4.80 -11.98
N ALA A 318 -26.01 -5.45 -10.95
CA ALA A 318 -26.99 -6.52 -11.15
C ALA A 318 -27.87 -6.71 -9.90
N PRO A 319 -29.10 -7.23 -10.05
CA PRO A 319 -30.00 -7.49 -8.95
C PRO A 319 -29.37 -8.34 -7.84
N GLY A 320 -29.58 -7.95 -6.59
CA GLY A 320 -29.03 -8.59 -5.39
C GLY A 320 -27.58 -8.24 -5.07
N ARG A 321 -26.91 -7.44 -5.91
CA ARG A 321 -25.59 -6.86 -5.62
C ARG A 321 -25.74 -5.59 -4.82
N GLN A 322 -24.72 -5.24 -4.05
CA GLN A 322 -24.64 -3.97 -3.32
C GLN A 322 -24.64 -2.81 -4.31
N GLY A 323 -25.34 -1.74 -3.97
CA GLY A 323 -25.44 -0.54 -4.78
C GLY A 323 -24.20 0.34 -4.73
N ASP A 324 -23.03 -0.25 -4.90
CA ASP A 324 -21.75 0.43 -5.03
C ASP A 324 -21.50 0.70 -6.51
N LEU A 325 -21.62 1.96 -6.90
CA LEU A 325 -21.66 2.37 -8.29
C LEU A 325 -20.74 3.57 -8.51
N VAL A 326 -20.05 3.56 -9.64
CA VAL A 326 -19.33 4.73 -10.13
C VAL A 326 -19.91 5.19 -11.45
N VAL A 327 -20.18 6.49 -11.55
CA VAL A 327 -20.71 7.14 -12.74
C VAL A 327 -19.59 7.86 -13.45
N PHE A 328 -19.32 7.48 -14.71
CA PHE A 328 -18.31 8.09 -15.57
C PHE A 328 -18.96 8.93 -16.67
N HIS A 329 -18.29 10.02 -17.05
CA HIS A 329 -18.67 10.79 -18.24
C HIS A 329 -18.50 9.95 -19.52
N ASP A 330 -17.37 9.27 -19.62
CA ASP A 330 -17.03 8.36 -20.73
C ASP A 330 -16.13 7.21 -20.25
N LEU A 331 -15.91 6.20 -21.08
CA LEU A 331 -15.11 5.03 -20.76
C LEU A 331 -13.66 5.10 -21.26
N GLN A 332 -13.21 6.19 -21.87
CA GLN A 332 -11.83 6.40 -22.30
C GLN A 332 -11.05 7.19 -21.24
N GLU A 333 -11.54 8.35 -20.87
CA GLU A 333 -10.92 9.20 -19.85
C GLU A 333 -11.28 8.77 -18.43
N LEU A 334 -12.44 8.12 -18.24
CA LEU A 334 -12.96 7.64 -16.96
C LEU A 334 -13.07 8.77 -15.93
N ASP A 335 -13.57 9.94 -16.37
CA ASP A 335 -13.83 11.06 -15.49
C ASP A 335 -15.01 10.75 -14.58
N VAL A 336 -14.74 10.72 -13.27
CA VAL A 336 -15.73 10.35 -12.24
C VAL A 336 -16.68 11.51 -12.01
N LEU A 337 -17.95 11.31 -12.31
CA LEU A 337 -19.03 12.28 -12.04
C LEU A 337 -19.63 12.05 -10.66
N ARG A 338 -20.00 10.82 -10.33
CA ARG A 338 -20.63 10.47 -9.05
C ARG A 338 -20.15 9.11 -8.55
N VAL A 339 -20.12 8.96 -7.24
CA VAL A 339 -19.84 7.67 -6.58
C VAL A 339 -20.94 7.41 -5.56
N TYR A 340 -21.54 6.23 -5.67
CA TYR A 340 -22.54 5.73 -4.73
C TYR A 340 -21.96 4.56 -3.96
N GLN A 341 -22.17 4.54 -2.66
CA GLN A 341 -21.86 3.42 -1.77
C GLN A 341 -23.16 2.97 -1.10
N LYS A 342 -23.55 1.72 -1.34
CA LYS A 342 -24.86 1.19 -0.91
C LYS A 342 -26.04 2.10 -1.32
N GLY A 343 -26.02 2.64 -2.52
CA GLY A 343 -27.02 3.54 -3.04
C GLY A 343 -26.98 4.97 -2.49
N VAL A 344 -26.07 5.29 -1.58
CA VAL A 344 -25.89 6.64 -1.03
C VAL A 344 -24.84 7.38 -1.84
N LEU A 345 -25.15 8.59 -2.30
CA LEU A 345 -24.18 9.46 -2.99
C LEU A 345 -23.10 9.92 -2.00
N VAL A 346 -21.85 9.49 -2.20
CA VAL A 346 -20.72 9.76 -1.29
C VAL A 346 -19.67 10.69 -1.88
N ALA A 347 -19.60 10.79 -3.22
CA ALA A 347 -18.74 11.76 -3.90
C ALA A 347 -19.39 12.23 -5.21
N GLU A 348 -19.12 13.48 -5.57
CA GLU A 348 -19.60 14.10 -6.81
C GLU A 348 -18.57 15.09 -7.34
N ASN A 349 -18.25 15.00 -8.65
CA ASN A 349 -17.29 15.87 -9.36
C ASN A 349 -15.94 16.01 -8.62
N GLY A 350 -15.39 14.89 -8.14
CA GLY A 350 -14.12 14.85 -7.44
C GLY A 350 -14.15 15.40 -6.00
N SER A 351 -15.33 15.75 -5.48
CA SER A 351 -15.51 16.19 -4.09
C SER A 351 -16.23 15.12 -3.28
N VAL A 352 -15.66 14.75 -2.15
CA VAL A 352 -16.23 13.76 -1.23
C VAL A 352 -17.09 14.46 -0.18
N ARG A 353 -18.21 13.88 0.18
CA ARG A 353 -19.11 14.41 1.20
C ARG A 353 -18.50 14.23 2.59
N GLN A 354 -18.09 15.33 3.21
CA GLN A 354 -17.32 15.35 4.47
C GLN A 354 -18.10 14.82 5.68
N GLU A 355 -19.41 14.86 5.67
CA GLU A 355 -20.25 14.35 6.76
C GLU A 355 -20.00 12.87 7.09
N PHE A 356 -19.54 12.08 6.12
CA PHE A 356 -19.22 10.67 6.31
C PHE A 356 -17.88 10.41 7.02
N PHE A 357 -17.05 11.44 7.18
CA PHE A 357 -15.69 11.31 7.73
C PHE A 357 -15.51 12.00 9.09
N ALA A 358 -16.56 12.64 9.59
CA ALA A 358 -16.50 13.44 10.82
C ALA A 358 -16.27 12.63 12.12
N GLN A 359 -16.40 11.31 12.09
CA GLN A 359 -16.39 10.45 13.29
C GLN A 359 -15.26 9.39 13.29
N SER A 360 -14.17 9.60 12.56
CA SER A 360 -13.08 8.63 12.60
C SER A 360 -12.46 8.54 14.01
N ALA A 361 -12.25 7.31 14.49
CA ALA A 361 -11.66 7.07 15.80
C ALA A 361 -10.22 7.63 15.88
N PRO A 362 -9.88 8.42 16.91
CA PRO A 362 -8.51 8.87 17.12
C PRO A 362 -7.60 7.68 17.44
N ALA A 363 -6.33 7.76 17.02
CA ALA A 363 -5.36 6.74 17.36
C ALA A 363 -5.17 6.65 18.89
N PRO A 364 -5.20 5.43 19.47
CA PRO A 364 -4.90 5.20 20.87
C PRO A 364 -3.50 5.68 21.27
N GLU A 365 -3.30 6.03 22.54
CA GLU A 365 -2.00 6.49 23.06
C GLU A 365 -0.86 5.50 22.79
N ALA A 366 -1.14 4.19 22.95
CA ALA A 366 -0.18 3.12 22.67
C ALA A 366 0.36 3.10 21.23
N ILE A 367 -0.40 3.67 20.27
CA ILE A 367 0.03 3.77 18.88
C ILE A 367 0.70 5.13 18.61
N ARG A 368 0.27 6.20 19.30
CA ARG A 368 0.86 7.54 19.17
C ARG A 368 2.25 7.66 19.80
N GLY A 369 2.53 6.96 20.88
CA GLY A 369 3.82 6.94 21.58
C GLY A 369 4.76 5.86 21.03
N SER A 370 5.05 5.86 19.73
CA SER A 370 5.74 4.75 19.06
C SER A 370 7.24 4.96 18.84
N VAL A 371 7.84 6.05 19.31
CA VAL A 371 9.28 6.31 19.20
C VAL A 371 9.92 6.29 20.59
N ASN A 372 10.48 5.13 20.94
CA ASN A 372 11.09 4.85 22.24
C ASN A 372 12.59 4.54 22.03
N LEU A 373 13.42 5.57 22.10
CA LEU A 373 14.87 5.43 21.91
C LEU A 373 15.58 5.19 23.26
N ALA A 374 16.56 4.29 23.27
CA ALA A 374 17.53 4.27 24.35
C ALA A 374 18.41 5.52 24.29
N PRO A 375 18.96 5.99 25.42
CA PRO A 375 19.99 7.03 25.41
C PRO A 375 21.18 6.61 24.54
N PHE A 376 21.66 7.49 23.67
CA PHE A 376 22.82 7.23 22.82
C PHE A 376 23.74 8.46 22.73
N ASP A 377 25.00 8.21 22.41
CA ASP A 377 25.99 9.23 22.07
C ASP A 377 25.96 9.46 20.55
N ALA A 378 25.95 10.73 20.13
CA ALA A 378 25.96 11.12 18.73
C ALA A 378 27.11 10.47 17.92
N ALA A 379 28.25 10.25 18.56
CA ALA A 379 29.40 9.57 17.92
C ALA A 379 29.05 8.15 17.41
N ARG A 380 28.03 7.49 17.97
CA ARG A 380 27.56 6.19 17.51
C ARG A 380 26.87 6.25 16.15
N LEU A 381 26.33 7.41 15.75
CA LEU A 381 25.70 7.59 14.43
C LEU A 381 26.74 7.73 13.31
N ALA A 382 27.95 8.13 13.67
CA ALA A 382 29.02 8.41 12.73
C ALA A 382 30.36 7.85 13.27
N PRO A 383 30.48 6.52 13.41
CA PRO A 383 31.70 5.93 13.96
C PRO A 383 32.91 6.25 13.10
N ALA A 384 34.08 6.39 13.75
CA ALA A 384 35.34 6.63 13.07
C ALA A 384 35.69 5.45 12.13
N LEU A 385 36.22 5.78 10.96
CA LEU A 385 36.62 4.81 9.96
C LEU A 385 38.12 4.54 10.06
N GLU A 386 38.49 3.27 10.21
CA GLU A 386 39.92 2.85 10.21
C GLU A 386 40.47 2.92 8.78
N PRO A 387 41.56 3.66 8.52
CA PRO A 387 42.02 3.97 7.16
C PRO A 387 42.23 2.74 6.25
N GLY A 388 42.73 1.65 6.78
CA GLY A 388 43.05 0.41 6.04
C GLY A 388 41.92 -0.62 5.99
N LYS A 389 40.88 -0.48 6.83
CA LYS A 389 39.73 -1.38 6.86
C LYS A 389 38.80 -1.11 5.69
N ARG A 390 38.20 -2.17 5.12
CA ARG A 390 37.18 -2.03 4.09
C ARG A 390 35.79 -1.98 4.72
N TYR A 391 34.95 -1.08 4.19
CA TYR A 391 33.59 -0.90 4.61
C TYR A 391 32.63 -1.12 3.43
N PRO A 392 31.53 -1.86 3.62
CA PRO A 392 30.48 -1.98 2.61
C PRO A 392 29.80 -0.64 2.39
N VAL A 393 29.35 -0.41 1.15
CA VAL A 393 28.63 0.80 0.74
C VAL A 393 27.35 0.37 0.06
N ILE A 394 26.20 0.93 0.47
CA ILE A 394 24.97 0.82 -0.28
C ILE A 394 25.05 1.77 -1.47
N GLU A 395 24.95 1.25 -2.68
CA GLU A 395 24.91 2.06 -3.90
C GLU A 395 23.45 2.16 -4.38
N MET A 396 22.83 3.32 -4.18
CA MET A 396 21.48 3.61 -4.66
C MET A 396 21.48 3.83 -6.17
N LEU A 397 20.43 3.36 -6.82
CA LEU A 397 20.19 3.55 -8.24
C LEU A 397 19.00 4.53 -8.41
N PRO A 398 19.11 5.56 -9.28
CA PRO A 398 18.01 6.46 -9.55
C PRO A 398 16.78 5.70 -10.10
N HIS A 399 15.59 6.06 -9.63
CA HIS A 399 14.31 5.46 -10.03
C HIS A 399 14.14 3.97 -9.69
N GLU A 400 15.00 3.40 -8.83
CA GLU A 400 14.93 2.00 -8.42
C GLU A 400 14.93 1.86 -6.89
N ILE A 401 14.31 0.80 -6.39
CA ILE A 401 14.41 0.38 -4.98
C ILE A 401 15.54 -0.62 -4.76
N ALA A 402 15.99 -1.30 -5.82
CA ALA A 402 17.16 -2.16 -5.80
C ALA A 402 18.44 -1.34 -5.57
N THR A 403 19.46 -1.98 -5.01
CA THR A 403 20.76 -1.36 -4.78
C THR A 403 21.89 -2.20 -5.37
N GLU A 404 23.09 -1.64 -5.45
CA GLU A 404 24.31 -2.37 -5.77
C GLU A 404 25.24 -2.44 -4.56
N LYS A 405 26.22 -3.33 -4.64
CA LYS A 405 27.25 -3.53 -3.59
C LYS A 405 28.48 -2.72 -3.92
N GLY A 406 28.76 -1.72 -3.09
CA GLY A 406 30.01 -0.98 -3.12
C GLY A 406 30.94 -1.36 -1.97
N SER A 407 32.20 -0.94 -2.05
CA SER A 407 33.16 -1.10 -0.97
C SER A 407 34.24 -0.02 -1.06
N LEU A 408 34.57 0.59 0.09
CA LEU A 408 35.60 1.61 0.23
C LEU A 408 36.55 1.24 1.40
N THR A 409 37.84 1.56 1.29
CA THR A 409 38.70 1.62 2.48
C THR A 409 38.30 2.81 3.34
N GLY A 410 38.59 2.82 4.64
CA GLY A 410 38.29 3.94 5.51
C GLY A 410 38.88 5.26 5.01
N ALA A 411 40.07 5.27 4.48
CA ALA A 411 40.70 6.47 3.89
C ALA A 411 39.94 6.95 2.63
N GLU A 412 39.49 6.04 1.76
CA GLU A 412 38.64 6.40 0.60
C GLU A 412 37.28 6.90 1.02
N ALA A 413 36.70 6.30 2.05
CA ALA A 413 35.39 6.66 2.57
C ALA A 413 35.40 8.06 3.20
N GLU A 414 36.41 8.41 4.02
CA GLU A 414 36.53 9.76 4.59
C GLU A 414 36.67 10.82 3.47
N LYS A 415 37.50 10.56 2.46
CA LYS A 415 37.61 11.44 1.30
C LYS A 415 36.28 11.56 0.52
N ALA A 416 35.54 10.46 0.37
CA ALA A 416 34.25 10.47 -0.30
C ALA A 416 33.16 11.18 0.52
N LEU A 417 33.21 11.11 1.85
CA LEU A 417 32.40 11.88 2.77
C LEU A 417 32.71 13.39 2.63
N GLU A 418 33.99 13.80 2.66
CA GLU A 418 34.39 15.20 2.47
C GLU A 418 33.88 15.79 1.15
N ASN A 419 33.97 15.03 0.07
CA ASN A 419 33.55 15.45 -1.28
C ASN A 419 32.04 15.36 -1.54
N GLY A 420 31.23 14.85 -0.62
CA GLY A 420 29.79 14.68 -0.80
C GLY A 420 29.38 13.54 -1.74
N GLN A 421 30.30 12.63 -2.07
CA GLN A 421 30.02 11.45 -2.90
C GLN A 421 29.33 10.34 -2.12
N VAL A 422 29.49 10.32 -0.79
CA VAL A 422 28.93 9.34 0.15
C VAL A 422 28.34 10.09 1.33
N CYS A 423 27.27 9.55 1.90
CA CYS A 423 26.69 9.98 3.18
C CYS A 423 26.87 8.87 4.21
N ARG A 424 26.82 9.23 5.48
CA ARG A 424 26.63 8.28 6.58
C ARG A 424 25.14 7.92 6.66
N ILE A 425 24.83 6.67 6.96
CA ILE A 425 23.48 6.18 7.22
C ILE A 425 23.51 5.41 8.54
N ALA A 426 22.46 5.62 9.35
CA ALA A 426 22.27 4.83 10.56
C ALA A 426 20.79 4.43 10.70
N VAL A 427 20.57 3.24 11.26
CA VAL A 427 19.24 2.72 11.62
C VAL A 427 19.23 2.46 13.12
N LEU A 428 18.28 3.13 13.82
CA LEU A 428 18.13 3.04 15.26
C LEU A 428 16.88 2.22 15.59
N GLU A 429 17.02 1.22 16.45
CA GLU A 429 15.85 0.55 17.04
C GLU A 429 15.05 1.58 17.84
N ARG A 430 13.76 1.74 17.50
CA ARG A 430 12.90 2.77 18.06
C ARG A 430 11.69 2.26 18.85
N HIS A 431 11.54 0.97 19.00
CA HIS A 431 10.33 0.37 19.56
C HIS A 431 10.44 0.09 21.06
N HIS A 432 11.57 -0.49 21.49
CA HIS A 432 11.75 -1.05 22.81
C HIS A 432 12.94 -0.49 23.58
N ALA A 433 13.54 0.61 23.10
CA ALA A 433 14.72 1.23 23.70
C ALA A 433 15.87 0.23 23.93
N ARG A 434 16.11 -0.68 22.97
CA ARG A 434 17.19 -1.69 23.04
C ARG A 434 18.58 -1.07 22.88
N GLY A 435 18.66 0.08 22.24
CA GLY A 435 19.90 0.80 22.00
C GLY A 435 20.74 0.25 20.83
N ASN A 436 20.14 -0.58 19.97
CA ASN A 436 20.77 -1.02 18.73
C ASN A 436 20.85 0.15 17.73
N ILE A 437 22.02 0.30 17.11
CA ILE A 437 22.28 1.28 16.05
C ILE A 437 23.17 0.60 15.02
N GLY A 438 22.60 0.26 13.86
CA GLY A 438 23.36 -0.18 12.70
C GLY A 438 23.86 1.04 11.92
N CYS A 439 25.14 1.04 11.54
CA CYS A 439 25.77 2.14 10.80
C CYS A 439 26.36 1.66 9.48
N GLY A 440 26.38 2.54 8.49
CA GLY A 440 26.90 2.24 7.16
C GLY A 440 27.20 3.48 6.33
N LEU A 441 27.51 3.24 5.07
CA LEU A 441 27.81 4.25 4.06
C LEU A 441 26.82 4.12 2.91
N LEU A 442 26.35 5.27 2.42
CA LEU A 442 25.34 5.36 1.36
C LEU A 442 25.87 6.25 0.22
N ARG A 443 25.92 5.72 -0.99
CA ARG A 443 26.24 6.47 -2.22
C ARG A 443 24.99 6.63 -3.07
N GLY A 444 24.89 7.75 -3.79
CA GLY A 444 23.78 8.00 -4.70
C GLY A 444 22.59 8.75 -4.09
N TYR A 445 22.61 9.06 -2.80
CA TYR A 445 21.58 9.90 -2.17
C TYR A 445 21.75 11.38 -2.48
N GLY A 446 23.00 11.86 -2.52
CA GLY A 446 23.36 13.20 -3.02
C GLY A 446 23.30 14.33 -2.00
N LEU A 447 23.01 14.07 -0.73
CA LEU A 447 22.98 15.08 0.33
C LEU A 447 24.34 15.77 0.47
N ARG A 448 24.37 17.10 0.32
CA ARG A 448 25.61 17.91 0.37
C ARG A 448 25.88 18.48 1.76
N GLU A 449 24.83 18.78 2.52
CA GLU A 449 24.88 19.33 3.87
C GLU A 449 23.68 18.85 4.69
N GLY A 450 23.80 18.86 6.01
CA GLY A 450 22.71 18.52 6.91
C GLY A 450 22.42 17.03 7.06
N ALA A 451 21.20 16.74 7.52
CA ALA A 451 20.69 15.38 7.70
C ALA A 451 19.21 15.28 7.30
N ALA A 452 18.81 14.10 6.88
CA ALA A 452 17.42 13.70 6.66
C ALA A 452 17.13 12.45 7.51
N ALA A 453 15.96 12.40 8.18
CA ALA A 453 15.55 11.24 8.96
C ALA A 453 14.08 10.90 8.75
N THR A 454 13.77 9.61 8.91
CA THR A 454 12.43 9.06 8.77
C THR A 454 12.17 7.91 9.75
N THR A 455 10.93 7.78 10.20
CA THR A 455 10.43 6.58 10.90
C THR A 455 9.65 5.64 9.97
N VAL A 456 9.47 6.00 8.71
CA VAL A 456 8.97 5.09 7.68
C VAL A 456 10.14 4.35 7.06
N ALA A 457 10.28 3.07 7.38
CA ALA A 457 11.42 2.23 7.02
C ALA A 457 11.00 0.77 6.93
N HIS A 458 10.63 0.34 5.75
CA HIS A 458 10.05 -0.99 5.48
C HIS A 458 10.94 -2.15 5.96
N ASP A 459 10.36 -3.19 6.59
CA ASP A 459 8.98 -3.26 7.15
C ASP A 459 8.97 -3.04 8.66
N SER A 460 10.16 -3.11 9.31
CA SER A 460 10.30 -2.98 10.77
C SER A 460 10.02 -1.57 11.28
N HIS A 461 10.11 -0.57 10.40
CA HIS A 461 9.94 0.85 10.71
C HIS A 461 10.82 1.37 11.85
N ASN A 462 12.06 0.91 11.89
CA ASN A 462 13.10 1.52 12.71
C ASN A 462 13.42 2.92 12.18
N LEU A 463 14.01 3.78 13.01
CA LEU A 463 14.36 5.14 12.61
C LEU A 463 15.61 5.14 11.75
N ILE A 464 15.50 5.61 10.49
CA ILE A 464 16.64 5.82 9.59
C ILE A 464 17.05 7.29 9.63
N VAL A 465 18.36 7.54 9.70
CA VAL A 465 18.95 8.87 9.51
C VAL A 465 20.13 8.80 8.54
N VAL A 466 20.15 9.75 7.61
CA VAL A 466 21.25 9.96 6.66
C VAL A 466 21.78 11.37 6.87
N GLY A 467 23.11 11.52 6.95
CA GLY A 467 23.71 12.83 7.17
C GLY A 467 25.18 12.89 6.81
N ARG A 468 25.70 14.12 6.93
CA ARG A 468 27.12 14.41 6.69
C ARG A 468 27.95 14.31 7.96
N ASP A 469 27.35 14.61 9.10
CA ASP A 469 28.02 14.61 10.41
C ASP A 469 27.08 14.17 11.52
N ALA A 470 27.66 13.76 12.65
CA ALA A 470 26.93 13.24 13.80
C ALA A 470 25.99 14.26 14.46
N HIS A 471 26.34 15.57 14.42
CA HIS A 471 25.57 16.62 15.08
C HIS A 471 24.21 16.83 14.39
N ASP A 472 24.20 16.96 13.06
CA ASP A 472 22.96 17.10 12.30
C ASP A 472 22.12 15.81 12.33
N MET A 473 22.79 14.64 12.28
CA MET A 473 22.10 13.35 12.41
C MET A 473 21.42 13.19 13.79
N GLU A 474 22.12 13.57 14.89
CA GLU A 474 21.51 13.54 16.24
C GLU A 474 20.31 14.48 16.32
N ALA A 475 20.46 15.72 15.86
CA ALA A 475 19.38 16.71 15.88
C ALA A 475 18.14 16.21 15.10
N ALA A 476 18.33 15.53 13.96
CA ALA A 476 17.24 14.91 13.20
C ALA A 476 16.56 13.76 13.97
N VAL A 477 17.34 12.89 14.62
CA VAL A 477 16.80 11.80 15.46
C VAL A 477 16.00 12.36 16.63
N ARG A 478 16.53 13.37 17.34
CA ARG A 478 15.84 14.02 18.48
C ARG A 478 14.55 14.72 18.04
N GLU A 479 14.52 15.31 16.86
CA GLU A 479 13.29 15.91 16.34
C GLU A 479 12.21 14.85 16.11
N LEU A 480 12.55 13.70 15.51
CA LEU A 480 11.59 12.61 15.31
C LEU A 480 11.14 11.97 16.64
N GLU A 481 12.01 11.87 17.64
CA GLU A 481 11.64 11.47 18.98
C GLU A 481 10.63 12.46 19.61
N ARG A 482 10.88 13.77 19.45
CA ARG A 482 10.00 14.83 19.97
C ARG A 482 8.60 14.82 19.35
N VAL A 483 8.49 14.61 18.03
CA VAL A 483 7.20 14.60 17.32
C VAL A 483 6.57 13.21 17.22
N GLN A 484 7.23 12.19 17.77
CA GLN A 484 6.80 10.79 17.76
C GLN A 484 6.67 10.20 16.35
N GLY A 485 7.66 10.54 15.51
CA GLY A 485 7.82 9.98 14.17
C GLY A 485 7.47 10.94 13.05
N GLY A 486 7.91 10.60 11.85
CA GLY A 486 7.69 11.40 10.66
C GLY A 486 8.91 11.51 9.76
N TYR A 487 8.94 12.58 8.97
CA TYR A 487 10.05 13.02 8.13
C TYR A 487 10.64 14.32 8.68
N THR A 488 11.96 14.45 8.73
CA THR A 488 12.60 15.69 9.15
C THR A 488 13.86 15.97 8.35
N LEU A 489 14.18 17.26 8.22
CA LEU A 489 15.39 17.81 7.62
C LEU A 489 16.07 18.75 8.59
N VAL A 490 17.36 18.59 8.77
CA VAL A 490 18.19 19.39 9.70
C VAL A 490 19.42 19.92 8.98
N ARG A 491 19.89 21.12 9.35
CA ARG A 491 21.16 21.69 8.90
C ARG A 491 21.75 22.58 9.99
N GLY A 492 23.02 22.33 10.34
CA GLY A 492 23.74 23.10 11.37
C GLY A 492 23.06 23.00 12.74
N GLY A 493 22.55 21.83 13.11
CA GLY A 493 21.81 21.57 14.33
C GLY A 493 20.40 22.18 14.38
N GLN A 494 19.94 22.81 13.32
CA GLN A 494 18.61 23.44 13.27
C GLN A 494 17.65 22.66 12.38
N VAL A 495 16.45 22.40 12.90
CA VAL A 495 15.35 21.78 12.14
C VAL A 495 14.88 22.76 11.06
N LEU A 496 14.98 22.34 9.79
CA LEU A 496 14.51 23.12 8.65
C LEU A 496 13.04 22.88 8.35
N ASP A 497 12.62 21.62 8.41
CA ASP A 497 11.24 21.21 8.19
C ASP A 497 10.97 19.83 8.82
N THR A 498 9.74 19.64 9.30
CA THR A 498 9.27 18.36 9.83
C THR A 498 7.84 18.11 9.36
N LEU A 499 7.58 16.88 8.89
CA LEU A 499 6.25 16.32 8.71
C LEU A 499 6.01 15.31 9.83
N PRO A 500 5.23 15.65 10.86
CA PRO A 500 4.88 14.69 11.91
C PRO A 500 3.96 13.58 11.39
N LEU A 501 4.28 12.35 11.74
CA LEU A 501 3.47 11.14 11.51
C LEU A 501 3.19 10.46 12.86
N PRO A 502 2.36 11.08 13.74
CA PRO A 502 2.24 10.66 15.12
C PRO A 502 1.50 9.33 15.32
N VAL A 503 0.88 8.79 14.27
CA VAL A 503 0.17 7.51 14.33
C VAL A 503 1.12 6.40 13.88
N GLY A 504 1.68 5.70 14.84
CA GLY A 504 2.65 4.63 14.62
C GLY A 504 4.02 5.12 14.09
N GLY A 505 4.26 6.43 13.98
CA GLY A 505 5.38 6.96 13.22
C GLY A 505 5.22 6.82 11.71
N LEU A 506 4.01 6.51 11.23
CA LEU A 506 3.71 6.15 9.84
C LEU A 506 2.65 7.06 9.20
N MET A 507 1.64 7.49 9.98
CA MET A 507 0.48 8.19 9.42
C MET A 507 0.22 9.51 10.14
N SER A 508 -0.33 10.46 9.37
CA SER A 508 -0.76 11.78 9.84
C SER A 508 -2.28 11.90 9.85
N PRO A 509 -2.88 12.51 10.89
CA PRO A 509 -4.30 12.84 10.93
C PRO A 509 -4.65 14.11 10.14
N LEU A 510 -3.69 14.74 9.48
CA LEU A 510 -3.94 15.93 8.67
C LEU A 510 -4.91 15.64 7.52
N PRO A 511 -5.72 16.63 7.13
CA PRO A 511 -6.49 16.54 5.89
C PRO A 511 -5.59 16.24 4.68
N PRO A 512 -6.06 15.49 3.66
CA PRO A 512 -5.24 15.08 2.52
C PRO A 512 -4.56 16.24 1.79
N GLU A 513 -5.22 17.40 1.67
CA GLU A 513 -4.66 18.62 1.04
C GLU A 513 -3.46 19.14 1.81
N GLU A 514 -3.58 19.25 3.14
CA GLU A 514 -2.52 19.77 4.00
C GLU A 514 -1.35 18.80 4.07
N LEU A 515 -1.64 17.49 4.21
CA LEU A 515 -0.62 16.45 4.20
C LEU A 515 0.17 16.45 2.88
N ASN A 516 -0.51 16.54 1.75
CA ASN A 516 0.13 16.62 0.44
C ASN A 516 0.98 17.88 0.28
N ALA A 517 0.50 19.02 0.76
CA ALA A 517 1.29 20.26 0.74
C ALA A 517 2.56 20.14 1.60
N CYS A 518 2.47 19.49 2.76
CA CYS A 518 3.63 19.22 3.61
C CYS A 518 4.64 18.30 2.93
N LEU A 519 4.18 17.21 2.29
CA LEU A 519 5.03 16.27 1.54
C LEU A 519 5.78 16.97 0.39
N GLN A 520 5.08 17.80 -0.38
CA GLN A 520 5.71 18.56 -1.48
C GLN A 520 6.74 19.57 -0.95
N ARG A 521 6.43 20.26 0.15
CA ARG A 521 7.31 21.24 0.77
C ARG A 521 8.60 20.60 1.29
N ILE A 522 8.49 19.50 2.05
CA ILE A 522 9.66 18.85 2.62
C ILE A 522 10.52 18.18 1.55
N SER A 523 9.91 17.58 0.52
CA SER A 523 10.63 17.01 -0.62
C SER A 523 11.40 18.08 -1.39
N LYS A 524 10.81 19.25 -1.61
CA LYS A 524 11.51 20.39 -2.24
C LYS A 524 12.72 20.82 -1.40
N ARG A 525 12.58 20.96 -0.09
CA ARG A 525 13.68 21.32 0.81
C ARG A 525 14.80 20.29 0.81
N ALA A 526 14.47 19.00 0.73
CA ALA A 526 15.48 17.94 0.60
C ALA A 526 16.31 18.09 -0.68
N ARG A 527 15.68 18.51 -1.80
CA ARG A 527 16.39 18.84 -3.05
C ARG A 527 17.35 20.04 -2.86
N GLU A 528 16.94 21.06 -2.11
CA GLU A 528 17.78 22.21 -1.78
C GLU A 528 19.03 21.81 -0.98
N LEU A 529 18.93 20.77 -0.12
CA LEU A 529 20.07 20.17 0.59
C LEU A 529 20.94 19.26 -0.28
N GLY A 530 20.53 19.01 -1.53
CA GLY A 530 21.33 18.28 -2.53
C GLY A 530 20.87 16.88 -2.85
N VAL A 531 19.77 16.36 -2.25
CA VAL A 531 19.24 15.03 -2.62
C VAL A 531 19.00 15.00 -4.12
N GLN A 532 19.60 14.01 -4.80
CA GLN A 532 19.65 13.99 -6.25
C GLN A 532 18.30 13.72 -6.91
N GLU A 533 18.14 14.21 -8.14
CA GLU A 533 16.96 13.93 -8.95
C GLU A 533 16.85 12.42 -9.24
N GLY A 534 15.61 11.91 -9.27
CA GLY A 534 15.36 10.46 -9.44
C GLY A 534 15.40 9.63 -8.14
N VAL A 535 15.77 10.25 -7.01
CA VAL A 535 15.70 9.64 -5.67
C VAL A 535 14.61 10.34 -4.88
N ASP A 536 13.55 9.64 -4.44
CA ASP A 536 12.65 10.23 -3.45
C ASP A 536 13.38 10.34 -2.10
N PRO A 537 13.37 11.52 -1.44
CA PRO A 537 14.19 11.76 -0.25
C PRO A 537 13.92 10.82 0.93
N PHE A 538 12.70 10.35 1.07
CA PHE A 538 12.28 9.55 2.23
C PHE A 538 11.89 8.13 1.85
N ILE A 539 11.13 7.98 0.75
CA ILE A 539 10.64 6.69 0.30
C ILE A 539 11.78 5.78 -0.17
N THR A 540 12.67 6.30 -1.03
CA THR A 540 13.83 5.50 -1.46
C THR A 540 14.72 5.15 -0.25
N LEU A 541 14.80 6.06 0.73
CA LEU A 541 15.53 5.83 1.96
C LEU A 541 14.88 4.71 2.80
N SER A 542 13.54 4.66 2.85
CA SER A 542 12.82 3.65 3.64
C SER A 542 13.12 2.21 3.18
N PHE A 543 13.31 1.99 1.89
CA PHE A 543 13.67 0.68 1.34
C PHE A 543 15.12 0.26 1.60
N MET A 544 15.99 1.17 2.05
CA MET A 544 17.36 0.81 2.42
C MET A 544 17.40 -0.14 3.63
N ALA A 545 16.35 -0.14 4.46
CA ALA A 545 16.24 -1.01 5.63
C ALA A 545 15.54 -2.35 5.35
N LEU A 546 15.02 -2.60 4.16
CA LEU A 546 14.24 -3.81 3.85
C LEU A 546 15.14 -4.99 3.41
N PRO A 547 15.42 -5.97 4.30
CA PRO A 547 16.41 -7.01 4.03
C PRO A 547 15.99 -8.08 3.01
N VAL A 548 14.73 -8.03 2.53
CA VAL A 548 14.23 -8.96 1.50
C VAL A 548 14.45 -8.45 0.07
N ILE A 549 14.84 -7.18 -0.11
CA ILE A 549 15.17 -6.64 -1.43
C ILE A 549 16.67 -6.75 -1.71
N PRO A 550 17.14 -7.29 -2.87
CA PRO A 550 18.55 -7.30 -3.26
C PRO A 550 19.11 -5.86 -3.45
N LYS A 551 20.39 -5.60 -3.21
CA LYS A 551 21.47 -6.49 -2.80
C LYS A 551 22.02 -6.11 -1.41
N MET A 552 22.41 -4.82 -1.20
CA MET A 552 22.99 -4.33 0.05
C MET A 552 21.94 -3.52 0.82
N ARG A 553 21.76 -3.84 2.09
CA ARG A 553 20.78 -3.21 3.00
C ARG A 553 21.42 -2.86 4.34
N ILE A 554 20.65 -2.19 5.19
CA ILE A 554 21.07 -1.88 6.55
C ILE A 554 19.88 -2.05 7.50
N THR A 555 20.09 -2.75 8.62
CA THR A 555 19.10 -2.86 9.70
C THR A 555 19.67 -2.21 10.98
N ASP A 556 18.91 -2.20 12.04
CA ASP A 556 19.39 -1.76 13.36
C ASP A 556 20.55 -2.63 13.92
N LEU A 557 20.76 -3.80 13.32
CA LEU A 557 21.87 -4.71 13.64
C LEU A 557 23.13 -4.51 12.78
N GLY A 558 23.04 -3.74 11.69
CA GLY A 558 24.19 -3.42 10.83
C GLY A 558 23.95 -3.61 9.34
N MET A 559 25.04 -3.52 8.57
CA MET A 559 25.02 -3.70 7.12
C MET A 559 24.74 -5.16 6.75
N PHE A 560 23.79 -5.38 5.85
CA PHE A 560 23.24 -6.69 5.50
C PHE A 560 23.35 -6.98 4.00
N ASP A 561 23.90 -8.15 3.68
CA ASP A 561 23.96 -8.68 2.31
C ASP A 561 22.73 -9.57 2.05
N ALA A 562 21.73 -9.03 1.37
CA ALA A 562 20.47 -9.73 1.11
C ALA A 562 20.63 -10.96 0.18
N GLU A 563 21.68 -11.01 -0.66
CA GLU A 563 21.93 -12.18 -1.52
C GLU A 563 22.58 -13.33 -0.74
N LYS A 564 23.41 -13.01 0.26
CA LYS A 564 24.03 -14.00 1.14
C LYS A 564 23.18 -14.33 2.36
N PHE A 565 22.17 -13.50 2.61
CA PHE A 565 21.30 -13.58 3.79
C PHE A 565 22.09 -13.52 5.11
N SER A 566 23.06 -12.60 5.19
CA SER A 566 23.97 -12.46 6.34
C SER A 566 24.46 -11.02 6.50
N PHE A 567 24.86 -10.67 7.73
CA PHE A 567 25.52 -9.40 7.98
C PHE A 567 26.90 -9.34 7.31
N CYS A 568 27.30 -8.12 6.95
CA CYS A 568 28.66 -7.84 6.48
C CYS A 568 29.62 -7.72 7.67
N ASP A 569 30.84 -8.23 7.51
CA ASP A 569 31.92 -8.14 8.50
C ASP A 569 32.50 -6.72 8.65
#